data_17f35b7aaf062f8f8e55c9166758e914
#
_entry.id   17f35b7aaf062f8f8e55c9166758e914
#
_cell.length_a   1.000
_cell.length_b   1.000
_cell.length_c   1.000
_cell.angle_alpha   90.00
_cell.angle_beta   90.00
_cell.angle_gamma   90.00
#
_symmetry.space_group_name_H-M   'P 1'
#
loop_
_entity.id
_entity.type
_entity.pdbx_description
1 polymer ?
#
loop_
_entity_poly.entity_id
_entity_poly.type
_entity_poly.pdbx_seq_one_letter_code
_entity_poly.pdbx_strand_id
1 'polypeptide(L)'
;MPSRITEDDRGIAVKRLQEAFVDGHISHEELDERLQAVLTAKTHGDLGPALASLPDTNVDRVLRLAAKSGPIRRRGAWWVPRVVKVESEYGGVSLDLSRAIIEYPVVDIELQLRFGAAKITLPADAVVDLNDLRTDWRLPTYTPPPSADPGGPRIRISGNMKYGRLKIRHKRR
;
A
#
# COMPACT_ATOMS: atom_id res chain seq x y z
N MET A 1 -3.32 16.87 15.73
CA MET A 1 -4.78 16.89 15.63
C MET A 1 -5.22 15.52 15.10
N PRO A 2 -6.14 14.82 15.76
CA PRO A 2 -6.66 13.57 15.22
C PRO A 2 -7.39 13.87 13.91
N SER A 3 -7.05 13.10 12.88
CA SER A 3 -7.68 13.23 11.57
C SER A 3 -9.14 12.79 11.66
N ARG A 4 -10.05 13.62 11.19
CA ARG A 4 -11.47 13.28 11.10
C ARG A 4 -11.68 12.14 10.11
N ILE A 5 -12.59 11.25 10.44
CA ILE A 5 -13.02 10.17 9.56
C ILE A 5 -13.84 10.76 8.41
N THR A 6 -13.56 10.29 7.20
CA THR A 6 -14.40 10.54 6.03
C THR A 6 -15.51 9.48 5.93
N GLU A 7 -16.52 9.74 5.12
CA GLU A 7 -17.57 8.78 4.82
C GLU A 7 -17.01 7.52 4.13
N ASP A 8 -15.99 7.69 3.31
CA ASP A 8 -15.28 6.59 2.66
C ASP A 8 -14.54 5.70 3.66
N ASP A 9 -13.86 6.29 4.66
CA ASP A 9 -13.17 5.54 5.72
C ASP A 9 -14.15 4.70 6.53
N ARG A 10 -15.32 5.25 6.82
CA ARG A 10 -16.39 4.57 7.52
C ARG A 10 -16.95 3.41 6.70
N GLY A 11 -17.18 3.62 5.40
CA GLY A 11 -17.61 2.58 4.47
C GLY A 11 -16.63 1.41 4.39
N ILE A 12 -15.32 1.70 4.36
CA ILE A 12 -14.27 0.67 4.38
C ILE A 12 -14.29 -0.14 5.67
N ALA A 13 -14.47 0.52 6.83
CA ALA A 13 -14.53 -0.15 8.12
C ALA A 13 -15.77 -1.08 8.21
N VAL A 14 -16.93 -0.62 7.76
CA VAL A 14 -18.15 -1.43 7.69
C VAL A 14 -17.95 -2.66 6.82
N LYS A 15 -17.35 -2.49 5.66
CA LYS A 15 -17.07 -3.59 4.74
C LYS A 15 -16.14 -4.64 5.36
N ARG A 16 -15.09 -4.22 6.05
CA ARG A 16 -14.19 -5.13 6.77
C ARG A 16 -14.92 -5.95 7.84
N LEU A 17 -15.82 -5.33 8.59
CA LEU A 17 -16.62 -6.03 9.58
C LEU A 17 -17.55 -7.07 8.94
N GLN A 18 -18.19 -6.71 7.84
CA GLN A 18 -19.07 -7.62 7.12
C GLN A 18 -18.31 -8.81 6.53
N GLU A 19 -17.15 -8.59 5.95
CA GLU A 19 -16.27 -9.64 5.43
C GLU A 19 -15.83 -10.59 6.58
N ALA A 20 -15.40 -10.05 7.71
CA ALA A 20 -15.03 -10.85 8.88
C ALA A 20 -16.19 -11.69 9.43
N PHE A 21 -17.40 -11.19 9.37
CA PHE A 21 -18.60 -11.94 9.75
C PHE A 21 -18.90 -13.08 8.77
N VAL A 22 -18.85 -12.80 7.45
CA VAL A 22 -19.07 -13.81 6.41
C VAL A 22 -18.04 -14.94 6.51
N ASP A 23 -16.80 -14.61 6.83
CA ASP A 23 -15.70 -15.56 6.99
C ASP A 23 -15.75 -16.30 8.35
N GLY A 24 -16.72 -15.99 9.21
CA GLY A 24 -16.92 -16.65 10.50
C GLY A 24 -15.95 -16.24 11.60
N HIS A 25 -15.23 -15.14 11.43
CA HIS A 25 -14.26 -14.64 12.40
C HIS A 25 -14.86 -13.88 13.57
N ILE A 26 -16.04 -13.31 13.37
CA ILE A 26 -16.82 -12.61 14.41
C ILE A 26 -18.26 -13.12 14.44
N SER A 27 -18.87 -13.08 15.62
CA SER A 27 -20.27 -13.42 15.78
C SER A 27 -21.19 -12.29 15.32
N HIS A 28 -22.49 -12.59 15.21
CA HIS A 28 -23.49 -11.57 14.87
C HIS A 28 -23.56 -10.47 15.93
N GLU A 29 -23.47 -10.82 17.20
CA GLU A 29 -23.45 -9.87 18.32
C GLU A 29 -22.23 -8.95 18.26
N GLU A 30 -21.05 -9.52 18.01
CA GLU A 30 -19.81 -8.75 17.82
C GLU A 30 -19.89 -7.83 16.60
N LEU A 31 -20.50 -8.28 15.51
CA LEU A 31 -20.71 -7.44 14.34
C LEU A 31 -21.56 -6.21 14.67
N ASP A 32 -22.67 -6.40 15.37
CA ASP A 32 -23.57 -5.30 15.74
C ASP A 32 -22.89 -4.29 16.66
N GLU A 33 -22.18 -4.74 17.69
CA GLU A 33 -21.44 -3.87 18.62
C GLU A 33 -20.36 -3.06 17.88
N ARG A 34 -19.59 -3.70 17.01
CA ARG A 34 -18.52 -3.06 16.28
C ARG A 34 -19.01 -2.12 15.18
N LEU A 35 -20.12 -2.45 14.51
CA LEU A 35 -20.79 -1.56 13.57
C LEU A 35 -21.26 -0.29 14.26
N GLN A 36 -21.83 -0.40 15.44
CA GLN A 36 -22.25 0.76 16.21
C GLN A 36 -21.06 1.65 16.59
N ALA A 37 -19.95 1.04 17.00
CA ALA A 37 -18.72 1.78 17.29
C ALA A 37 -18.17 2.51 16.04
N VAL A 38 -18.19 1.89 14.86
CA VAL A 38 -17.77 2.51 13.60
C VAL A 38 -18.69 3.68 13.22
N LEU A 39 -20.01 3.51 13.36
CA LEU A 39 -20.99 4.54 13.00
C LEU A 39 -20.91 5.77 13.92
N THR A 40 -20.53 5.58 15.18
CA THR A 40 -20.36 6.67 16.17
C THR A 40 -18.96 7.25 16.23
N ALA A 41 -17.97 6.62 15.59
CA ALA A 41 -16.59 7.07 15.56
C ALA A 41 -16.46 8.46 14.91
N LYS A 42 -15.63 9.33 15.49
CA LYS A 42 -15.37 10.69 14.99
C LYS A 42 -13.96 10.85 14.45
N THR A 43 -13.03 10.03 14.91
CA THR A 43 -11.62 10.07 14.52
C THR A 43 -11.14 8.68 14.08
N HIS A 44 -10.02 8.65 13.34
CA HIS A 44 -9.36 7.38 13.01
C HIS A 44 -8.95 6.57 14.25
N GLY A 45 -8.60 7.23 15.34
CA GLY A 45 -8.31 6.58 16.61
C GLY A 45 -9.52 5.82 17.19
N ASP A 46 -10.73 6.30 16.94
CA ASP A 46 -11.96 5.65 17.41
C ASP A 46 -12.29 4.38 16.60
N LEU A 47 -11.76 4.26 15.37
CA LEU A 47 -11.93 3.06 14.55
C LEU A 47 -11.04 1.90 15.01
N GLY A 48 -9.90 2.18 15.62
CA GLY A 48 -8.94 1.17 16.05
C GLY A 48 -9.59 0.07 16.92
N PRO A 49 -10.26 0.40 18.04
CA PRO A 49 -10.92 -0.60 18.88
C PRO A 49 -12.01 -1.42 18.18
N ALA A 50 -12.77 -0.78 17.27
CA ALA A 50 -13.81 -1.46 16.50
C ALA A 50 -13.25 -2.48 15.51
N LEU A 51 -12.06 -2.26 15.00
CA LEU A 51 -11.37 -3.13 14.05
C LEU A 51 -10.29 -4.01 14.71
N ALA A 52 -10.08 -3.87 16.01
CA ALA A 52 -9.11 -4.68 16.76
C ALA A 52 -9.47 -6.17 16.73
N SER A 53 -8.44 -7.01 16.70
CA SER A 53 -8.61 -8.48 16.68
C SER A 53 -9.34 -9.05 15.47
N LEU A 54 -9.68 -8.23 14.48
CA LEU A 54 -10.09 -8.76 13.20
C LEU A 54 -8.88 -9.40 12.54
N PRO A 55 -9.01 -10.61 11.97
CA PRO A 55 -7.96 -11.11 11.11
C PRO A 55 -7.77 -10.08 10.00
N ASP A 56 -6.51 -9.77 9.73
CA ASP A 56 -6.16 -8.87 8.65
C ASP A 56 -6.65 -9.47 7.33
N THR A 57 -7.85 -9.13 6.95
CA THR A 57 -8.36 -9.44 5.60
C THR A 57 -7.51 -8.81 4.51
N ASN A 58 -6.64 -7.86 4.91
CA ASN A 58 -5.61 -7.29 4.05
C ASN A 58 -4.33 -8.13 3.97
N VAL A 59 -4.11 -9.13 4.82
CA VAL A 59 -2.92 -9.99 4.74
C VAL A 59 -2.85 -10.73 3.40
N ASP A 60 -4.01 -11.05 2.84
CA ASP A 60 -4.12 -11.76 1.56
C ASP A 60 -4.54 -10.85 0.39
N ARG A 61 -4.78 -9.57 0.63
CA ARG A 61 -5.11 -8.65 -0.46
C ARG A 61 -3.86 -8.25 -1.22
N VAL A 62 -3.70 -8.90 -2.35
CA VAL A 62 -2.76 -8.51 -3.38
C VAL A 62 -3.42 -7.44 -4.24
N LEU A 63 -2.90 -6.22 -4.22
CA LEU A 63 -3.31 -5.20 -5.17
C LEU A 63 -2.65 -5.50 -6.51
N ARG A 64 -3.44 -5.77 -7.52
CA ARG A 64 -2.96 -5.98 -8.90
C ARG A 64 -3.26 -4.75 -9.73
N LEU A 65 -2.23 -4.15 -10.27
CA LEU A 65 -2.30 -3.03 -11.19
C LEU A 65 -1.73 -3.50 -12.53
N ALA A 66 -2.59 -3.71 -13.51
CA ALA A 66 -2.17 -4.19 -14.81
C ALA A 66 -2.66 -3.26 -15.92
N ALA A 67 -1.76 -2.93 -16.85
CA ALA A 67 -2.10 -2.19 -18.05
C ALA A 67 -1.26 -2.69 -19.23
N LYS A 68 -1.89 -2.93 -20.36
CA LYS A 68 -1.16 -3.25 -21.59
C LYS A 68 -0.52 -2.01 -22.19
N SER A 69 -1.27 -0.94 -22.25
CA SER A 69 -0.81 0.39 -22.69
C SER A 69 -1.52 1.45 -21.85
N GLY A 70 -0.82 2.53 -21.57
CA GLY A 70 -1.33 3.62 -20.76
C GLY A 70 -0.72 3.68 -19.37
N PRO A 71 -0.86 4.82 -18.70
CA PRO A 71 -0.21 5.04 -17.42
C PRO A 71 -0.94 4.36 -16.26
N ILE A 72 -0.18 3.74 -15.37
CA ILE A 72 -0.64 3.30 -14.05
C ILE A 72 -0.18 4.34 -13.04
N ARG A 73 -1.13 4.95 -12.33
CA ARG A 73 -0.84 5.98 -11.34
C ARG A 73 -1.58 5.73 -10.04
N ARG A 74 -0.85 5.80 -8.92
CA ARG A 74 -1.40 5.81 -7.57
C ARG A 74 -0.72 6.90 -6.77
N ARG A 75 -1.52 7.77 -6.17
CA ARG A 75 -1.03 8.89 -5.34
C ARG A 75 -2.06 9.27 -4.28
N GLY A 76 -1.64 10.05 -3.30
CA GLY A 76 -2.51 10.53 -2.23
C GLY A 76 -2.55 9.58 -1.03
N ALA A 77 -3.59 9.68 -0.23
CA ALA A 77 -3.80 8.86 0.97
C ALA A 77 -4.53 7.56 0.62
N TRP A 78 -3.82 6.63 -0.02
CA TRP A 78 -4.37 5.32 -0.33
C TRP A 78 -3.77 4.24 0.59
N TRP A 79 -4.54 3.21 0.84
CA TRP A 79 -4.12 2.08 1.65
C TRP A 79 -3.21 1.17 0.84
N VAL A 80 -2.01 0.93 1.35
CA VAL A 80 -1.04 0.05 0.71
C VAL A 80 -1.20 -1.35 1.30
N PRO A 81 -1.61 -2.35 0.52
CA PRO A 81 -1.65 -3.72 0.98
C PRO A 81 -0.23 -4.27 1.16
N ARG A 82 -0.12 -5.43 1.78
CA ARG A 82 1.16 -6.10 1.98
C ARG A 82 1.89 -6.40 0.68
N VAL A 83 1.14 -6.75 -0.37
CA VAL A 83 1.69 -7.08 -1.69
C VAL A 83 1.04 -6.23 -2.76
N VAL A 84 1.85 -5.53 -3.54
CA VAL A 84 1.42 -4.77 -4.72
C VAL A 84 2.07 -5.37 -5.95
N LYS A 85 1.28 -5.91 -6.86
CA LYS A 85 1.75 -6.44 -8.15
C LYS A 85 1.44 -5.44 -9.25
N VAL A 86 2.45 -5.06 -9.98
CA VAL A 86 2.34 -4.10 -11.08
C VAL A 86 2.83 -4.76 -12.37
N GLU A 87 1.95 -4.84 -13.34
CA GLU A 87 2.24 -5.38 -14.66
C GLU A 87 1.98 -4.32 -15.72
N SER A 88 3.00 -3.96 -16.50
CA SER A 88 2.85 -3.02 -17.61
C SER A 88 3.68 -3.47 -18.80
N GLU A 89 3.06 -3.45 -19.97
CA GLU A 89 3.75 -3.80 -21.21
C GLU A 89 4.38 -2.58 -21.88
N TYR A 90 3.62 -1.50 -22.07
CA TYR A 90 4.07 -0.30 -22.80
C TYR A 90 3.87 1.02 -22.06
N GLY A 91 3.28 1.01 -20.88
CA GLY A 91 2.93 2.23 -20.16
C GLY A 91 3.91 2.62 -19.06
N GLY A 92 3.85 3.87 -18.65
CA GLY A 92 4.55 4.36 -17.47
C GLY A 92 3.83 3.97 -16.18
N VAL A 93 4.61 3.72 -15.12
CA VAL A 93 4.10 3.43 -13.78
C VAL A 93 4.54 4.52 -12.83
N SER A 94 3.61 5.08 -12.07
CA SER A 94 3.91 6.06 -11.03
C SER A 94 3.19 5.70 -9.74
N LEU A 95 3.94 5.25 -8.77
CA LEU A 95 3.45 4.92 -7.44
C LEU A 95 3.99 5.95 -6.44
N ASP A 96 3.10 6.69 -5.82
CA ASP A 96 3.44 7.63 -4.76
C ASP A 96 2.92 7.12 -3.41
N LEU A 97 3.86 6.64 -2.60
CA LEU A 97 3.60 6.14 -1.26
C LEU A 97 3.90 7.19 -0.18
N SER A 98 4.31 8.38 -0.57
CA SER A 98 4.73 9.42 0.38
C SER A 98 3.63 9.90 1.32
N ARG A 99 2.38 9.76 0.92
CA ARG A 99 1.18 10.09 1.71
C ARG A 99 0.27 8.87 1.88
N ALA A 100 0.70 7.72 1.42
CA ALA A 100 -0.07 6.49 1.54
C ALA A 100 -0.12 6.01 2.99
N ILE A 101 -1.17 5.28 3.30
CA ILE A 101 -1.35 4.66 4.62
C ILE A 101 -0.71 3.27 4.54
N ILE A 102 0.41 3.10 5.24
CA ILE A 102 1.17 1.87 5.28
C ILE A 102 1.09 1.31 6.70
N GLU A 103 0.34 0.25 6.88
CA GLU A 103 0.16 -0.40 8.18
C GLU A 103 1.14 -1.56 8.41
N TYR A 104 1.72 -2.08 7.32
CA TYR A 104 2.61 -3.24 7.39
C TYR A 104 4.06 -2.81 7.58
N PRO A 105 4.82 -3.51 8.43
CA PRO A 105 6.25 -3.24 8.58
C PRO A 105 7.04 -3.58 7.32
N VAL A 106 6.52 -4.48 6.50
CA VAL A 106 7.11 -4.86 5.21
C VAL A 106 6.03 -4.84 4.13
N VAL A 107 6.31 -4.14 3.04
CA VAL A 107 5.48 -4.10 1.82
C VAL A 107 6.30 -4.65 0.67
N ASP A 108 5.74 -5.62 -0.02
CA ASP A 108 6.34 -6.21 -1.22
C ASP A 108 5.72 -5.58 -2.47
N ILE A 109 6.56 -4.96 -3.31
CA ILE A 109 6.15 -4.42 -4.62
C ILE A 109 6.79 -5.29 -5.70
N GLU A 110 5.97 -6.02 -6.42
CA GLU A 110 6.40 -6.88 -7.52
C GLU A 110 6.16 -6.15 -8.85
N LEU A 111 7.24 -5.89 -9.60
CA LEU A 111 7.19 -5.18 -10.87
C LEU A 111 7.45 -6.14 -12.03
N GLN A 112 6.53 -6.18 -12.98
CA GLN A 112 6.69 -6.85 -14.27
C GLN A 112 6.55 -5.80 -15.38
N LEU A 113 7.68 -5.21 -15.76
CA LEU A 113 7.72 -4.15 -16.77
C LEU A 113 8.49 -4.62 -18.01
N ARG A 114 7.85 -4.50 -19.16
CA ARG A 114 8.48 -4.84 -20.43
C ARG A 114 9.13 -3.63 -21.08
N PHE A 115 8.38 -2.57 -21.26
CA PHE A 115 8.83 -1.27 -21.78
C PHE A 115 8.25 -0.17 -20.90
N GLY A 116 8.90 0.97 -20.85
CA GLY A 116 8.41 2.13 -20.12
C GLY A 116 9.19 2.44 -18.85
N ALA A 117 8.79 3.50 -18.17
CA ALA A 117 9.46 3.97 -16.98
C ALA A 117 8.58 3.79 -15.74
N ALA A 118 9.16 3.30 -14.66
CA ALA A 118 8.52 3.27 -13.36
C ALA A 118 9.15 4.30 -12.44
N LYS A 119 8.30 5.04 -11.73
CA LYS A 119 8.69 6.00 -10.71
C LYS A 119 8.00 5.66 -9.42
N ILE A 120 8.77 5.42 -8.38
CA ILE A 120 8.27 5.12 -7.05
C ILE A 120 8.74 6.22 -6.10
N THR A 121 7.81 6.88 -5.45
CA THR A 121 8.09 7.88 -4.41
C THR A 121 7.70 7.30 -3.07
N LEU A 122 8.64 7.29 -2.13
CA LEU A 122 8.51 6.65 -0.83
C LEU A 122 8.43 7.69 0.30
N PRO A 123 7.89 7.33 1.46
CA PRO A 123 8.02 8.13 2.68
C PRO A 123 9.50 8.40 3.01
N ALA A 124 9.76 9.49 3.71
CA ALA A 124 11.13 9.89 4.04
C ALA A 124 11.89 8.88 4.91
N ASP A 125 11.16 8.10 5.71
CA ASP A 125 11.66 7.12 6.68
C ASP A 125 11.64 5.66 6.17
N ALA A 126 11.17 5.43 4.94
CA ALA A 126 11.09 4.08 4.37
C ALA A 126 12.49 3.52 4.07
N VAL A 127 12.65 2.23 4.30
CA VAL A 127 13.84 1.46 3.95
C VAL A 127 13.59 0.66 2.68
N VAL A 128 14.48 0.73 1.71
CA VAL A 128 14.32 0.07 0.41
C VAL A 128 15.21 -1.17 0.32
N ASP A 129 14.62 -2.26 -0.16
CA ASP A 129 15.32 -3.50 -0.48
C ASP A 129 15.08 -3.85 -1.96
N LEU A 130 16.14 -3.94 -2.73
CA LEU A 130 16.14 -4.20 -4.17
C LEU A 130 16.79 -5.55 -4.53
N ASN A 131 17.07 -6.40 -3.56
CA ASN A 131 17.86 -7.62 -3.77
C ASN A 131 17.22 -8.60 -4.76
N ASP A 132 15.90 -8.64 -4.83
CA ASP A 132 15.14 -9.55 -5.70
C ASP A 132 14.67 -8.91 -7.01
N LEU A 133 15.16 -7.72 -7.34
CA LEU A 133 14.85 -7.03 -8.59
C LEU A 133 15.84 -7.42 -9.67
N ARG A 134 15.34 -7.89 -10.81
CA ARG A 134 16.12 -8.21 -12.00
C ARG A 134 15.88 -7.17 -13.08
N THR A 135 16.96 -6.69 -13.67
CA THR A 135 16.92 -5.72 -14.75
C THR A 135 17.85 -6.19 -15.87
N ASP A 136 17.32 -6.27 -17.09
CA ASP A 136 18.11 -6.76 -18.25
C ASP A 136 18.89 -5.65 -18.94
N TRP A 137 18.46 -4.40 -18.79
CA TRP A 137 19.05 -3.30 -19.54
C TRP A 137 19.70 -2.20 -18.70
N ARG A 138 19.04 -1.70 -17.68
CA ARG A 138 19.54 -0.61 -16.83
C ARG A 138 19.30 -0.89 -15.37
N LEU A 139 20.28 -0.58 -14.57
CA LEU A 139 20.13 -0.61 -13.13
C LEU A 139 19.12 0.45 -12.64
N PRO A 140 18.36 0.16 -11.60
CA PRO A 140 17.48 1.14 -11.01
C PRO A 140 18.25 2.34 -10.46
N THR A 141 17.69 3.52 -10.63
CA THR A 141 18.21 4.74 -10.00
C THR A 141 17.55 4.90 -8.64
N TYR A 142 18.34 4.74 -7.60
CA TYR A 142 17.88 4.93 -6.22
C TYR A 142 18.64 6.07 -5.56
N THR A 143 17.88 7.03 -5.03
CA THR A 143 18.44 8.12 -4.24
C THR A 143 18.04 7.89 -2.78
N PRO A 144 19.00 7.50 -1.91
CA PRO A 144 18.73 7.30 -0.49
C PRO A 144 18.35 8.61 0.19
N PRO A 145 17.56 8.56 1.27
CA PRO A 145 17.24 9.75 2.05
C PRO A 145 18.49 10.30 2.73
N PRO A 146 18.55 11.60 3.00
CA PRO A 146 19.69 12.23 3.66
C PRO A 146 19.91 11.78 5.11
N SER A 147 18.87 11.26 5.74
CA SER A 147 18.93 10.65 7.08
C SER A 147 18.09 9.39 7.07
N ALA A 148 18.73 8.25 7.22
CA ALA A 148 18.02 7.00 7.44
C ALA A 148 17.57 6.94 8.91
N ASP A 149 16.33 7.27 9.17
CA ASP A 149 15.67 6.83 10.39
C ASP A 149 15.19 5.39 10.16
N PRO A 150 15.76 4.38 10.82
CA PRO A 150 15.42 2.98 10.58
C PRO A 150 14.02 2.58 11.08
N GLY A 151 13.24 3.53 11.54
CA GLY A 151 11.90 3.29 12.10
C GLY A 151 10.76 3.18 11.09
N GLY A 152 11.00 3.44 9.80
CA GLY A 152 9.98 3.41 8.76
C GLY A 152 9.71 2.02 8.17
N PRO A 153 8.69 1.92 7.30
CA PRO A 153 8.35 0.65 6.66
C PRO A 153 9.46 0.19 5.71
N ARG A 154 9.67 -1.11 5.65
CA ARG A 154 10.56 -1.71 4.66
C ARG A 154 9.80 -1.97 3.37
N ILE A 155 10.25 -1.38 2.29
CA ILE A 155 9.68 -1.57 0.95
C ILE A 155 10.62 -2.49 0.17
N ARG A 156 10.19 -3.71 -0.05
CA ARG A 156 10.90 -4.69 -0.85
C ARG A 156 10.38 -4.62 -2.27
N ILE A 157 11.26 -4.34 -3.23
CA ILE A 157 10.91 -4.26 -4.64
C ILE A 157 11.55 -5.44 -5.35
N SER A 158 10.73 -6.26 -5.99
CA SER A 158 11.12 -7.45 -6.71
C SER A 158 10.52 -7.46 -8.11
N GLY A 159 10.89 -8.42 -8.91
CA GLY A 159 10.33 -8.64 -10.23
C GLY A 159 11.34 -8.51 -11.36
N ASN A 160 10.83 -8.30 -12.56
CA ASN A 160 11.63 -8.25 -13.78
C ASN A 160 11.33 -7.00 -14.61
N MET A 161 12.38 -6.32 -15.02
CA MET A 161 12.31 -5.17 -15.94
C MET A 161 13.19 -5.44 -17.15
N LYS A 162 12.58 -5.59 -18.35
CA LYS A 162 13.36 -5.86 -19.57
C LYS A 162 14.03 -4.60 -20.12
N TYR A 163 13.24 -3.66 -20.61
CA TYR A 163 13.73 -2.44 -21.30
C TYR A 163 13.28 -1.15 -20.60
N GLY A 164 12.82 -1.25 -19.36
CA GLY A 164 12.31 -0.13 -18.60
C GLY A 164 13.37 0.60 -17.78
N ARG A 165 12.97 1.74 -17.24
CA ARG A 165 13.73 2.49 -16.24
C ARG A 165 12.98 2.49 -14.92
N LEU A 166 13.67 2.23 -13.84
CA LEU A 166 13.11 2.39 -12.51
C LEU A 166 13.82 3.53 -11.78
N LYS A 167 13.02 4.48 -11.30
CA LYS A 167 13.50 5.57 -10.45
C LYS A 167 12.78 5.52 -9.11
N ILE A 168 13.56 5.39 -8.05
CA ILE A 168 13.07 5.38 -6.67
C ILE A 168 13.63 6.60 -5.96
N ARG A 169 12.75 7.32 -5.28
CA ARG A 169 13.15 8.47 -4.48
C ARG A 169 12.32 8.54 -3.21
N HIS A 170 12.88 9.15 -2.18
CA HIS A 170 12.14 9.51 -0.98
C HIS A 170 11.58 10.93 -1.10
N LYS A 171 10.44 11.14 -0.46
CA LYS A 171 9.91 12.49 -0.32
C LYS A 171 10.85 13.27 0.59
N ARG A 172 11.24 14.46 0.17
CA ARG A 172 11.92 15.40 1.08
C ARG A 172 10.90 15.92 2.09
N ARG A 173 11.35 16.00 3.34
CA ARG A 173 10.58 16.69 4.39
C ARG A 173 10.44 18.16 4.06
#